data_698f2782eca3ceaa4fdfd6cbc7040a65
#
_entry.id   698f2782eca3ceaa4fdfd6cbc7040a65
#
_cell.length_a   1.000
_cell.length_b   1.000
_cell.length_c   1.000
_cell.angle_alpha   90.00
_cell.angle_beta   90.00
_cell.angle_gamma   90.00
#
_symmetry.space_group_name_H-M   'P 1'
#
loop_
_entity.id
_entity.type
_entity.pdbx_description
1 polymer ?
#
loop_
_entity_poly.entity_id
_entity_poly.type
_entity_poly.pdbx_seq_one_letter_code
_entity_poly.pdbx_strand_id
1 'polypeptide(L)'
;MKTRIFLLLQAFVLAAVSCSDKLTDQSPWDNGVMASIPGYEDAHATRVRFTNGLDVFYWTNGDCIGVCRNAGSANGTAAFTLLKGGETIGNFINDAFSLLPNSEYYAFYPFVAGTTANVFPINLANQTQTSNNDVSHIGAFNYMATSFTTDDNAKASFTFSNIGAVIQLHFTADNEETYQSLSITSSGTPFTIRANYNLTNGTYTSDGSYDTVRVLFGEDGMHVYNGENVVITAVVLPDDLSQSILTFSIKNKAGAVVKEMDLAGYAFASGKLYHFYEDNSKGNPPHGGCPDGNHPHAIDFGLPSGTLWSCMDVGAIDPLTGGIGFAWGETYPVEKNTSDWSNYKFMTDSYSDQWGISKYQIADGQTDGVWYNDEGVFIGDNKTTLDLADDAARQNWGAPWRMPTREEYEELVNYTVRSSFFTDYNGTGKSGWVYYKKKIHGDYTLWDPHIFLRGGYNYPYYASYQWIDPLWTSSLTGKTHEAYAIRIYSGPDSSWENYGNPSVSRISKLRIRPVQSKNSQ
;
A
#
# COMPACT_ATOMS: atom_id res chain seq x y z
N MET A 1 36.37 54.59 -4.35
CA MET A 1 36.72 53.18 -4.69
C MET A 1 35.68 52.24 -4.13
N LYS A 2 34.77 51.76 -4.97
CA LYS A 2 33.74 50.78 -4.58
C LYS A 2 34.13 49.46 -5.19
N THR A 3 34.58 48.54 -4.37
CA THR A 3 34.92 47.17 -4.75
C THR A 3 33.63 46.37 -4.84
N ARG A 4 33.23 45.95 -6.03
CA ARG A 4 32.13 45.00 -6.26
C ARG A 4 32.68 43.59 -6.12
N ILE A 5 32.19 42.86 -5.12
CA ILE A 5 32.39 41.43 -4.98
C ILE A 5 31.40 40.78 -5.92
N PHE A 6 31.89 40.07 -6.95
CA PHE A 6 31.10 39.17 -7.79
C PHE A 6 30.97 37.85 -7.04
N LEU A 7 29.74 37.53 -6.54
CA LEU A 7 29.37 36.20 -6.18
C LEU A 7 29.07 35.44 -7.48
N LEU A 8 29.92 34.49 -7.82
CA LEU A 8 29.64 33.49 -8.84
C LEU A 8 28.61 32.50 -8.25
N LEU A 9 27.35 32.69 -8.62
CA LEU A 9 26.30 31.68 -8.47
C LEU A 9 26.56 30.64 -9.55
N GLN A 10 27.15 29.50 -9.18
CA GLN A 10 27.14 28.30 -10.05
C GLN A 10 25.73 27.73 -10.01
N ALA A 11 24.89 28.20 -10.92
CA ALA A 11 23.69 27.52 -11.30
C ALA A 11 24.09 26.18 -11.98
N PHE A 12 23.98 25.09 -11.30
CA PHE A 12 23.93 23.78 -11.93
C PHE A 12 22.63 23.73 -12.73
N VAL A 13 22.72 24.10 -14.00
CA VAL A 13 21.70 23.82 -15.00
C VAL A 13 21.73 22.30 -15.15
N LEU A 14 20.73 21.60 -14.59
CA LEU A 14 20.34 20.30 -15.12
C LEU A 14 20.02 20.56 -16.59
N ALA A 15 20.93 20.18 -17.48
CA ALA A 15 20.61 20.06 -18.88
C ALA A 15 19.60 18.89 -19.01
N ALA A 16 18.32 19.21 -18.83
CA ALA A 16 17.29 18.40 -19.41
C ALA A 16 17.56 18.42 -20.91
N VAL A 17 18.19 17.35 -21.40
CA VAL A 17 18.23 17.09 -22.83
C VAL A 17 16.79 16.83 -23.21
N SER A 18 16.10 17.86 -23.68
CA SER A 18 14.80 17.74 -24.30
C SER A 18 15.00 16.80 -25.49
N CYS A 19 14.47 15.61 -25.39
CA CYS A 19 14.26 14.74 -26.54
C CYS A 19 13.21 15.42 -27.42
N SER A 20 13.65 16.19 -28.43
CA SER A 20 12.74 16.89 -29.32
C SER A 20 12.32 16.01 -30.48
N ASP A 21 11.05 15.85 -30.56
CA ASP A 21 10.13 15.51 -31.66
C ASP A 21 10.72 15.05 -33.00
N LYS A 22 10.50 13.76 -33.32
CA LYS A 22 9.92 13.32 -34.61
C LYS A 22 9.24 11.97 -34.43
N LEU A 23 7.95 11.95 -34.15
CA LEU A 23 7.11 10.79 -34.32
C LEU A 23 6.89 10.56 -35.82
N THR A 24 7.57 9.60 -36.39
CA THR A 24 7.21 8.96 -37.68
C THR A 24 6.51 7.64 -37.37
N ASP A 25 5.55 7.27 -38.20
CA ASP A 25 4.82 5.98 -38.17
C ASP A 25 5.78 4.78 -38.35
N GLN A 26 6.58 4.48 -37.32
CA GLN A 26 7.45 3.30 -37.30
C GLN A 26 6.80 2.18 -36.49
N SER A 27 7.01 0.95 -36.93
CA SER A 27 6.65 -0.24 -36.19
C SER A 27 7.25 -0.17 -34.77
N PRO A 28 6.51 -0.51 -33.69
CA PRO A 28 7.02 -0.46 -32.30
C PRO A 28 8.28 -1.31 -32.06
N TRP A 29 8.76 -2.01 -33.04
CA TRP A 29 9.84 -3.00 -32.95
C TRP A 29 11.11 -2.64 -33.74
N ASP A 30 11.12 -1.55 -34.48
CA ASP A 30 12.31 -1.14 -35.25
C ASP A 30 13.24 -0.31 -34.34
N ASN A 31 14.40 -0.86 -33.96
CA ASN A 31 15.43 -0.27 -33.09
C ASN A 31 14.96 0.11 -31.67
N GLY A 32 14.09 -0.70 -31.09
CA GLY A 32 13.49 -0.40 -29.77
C GLY A 32 13.55 -1.55 -28.76
N VAL A 33 13.26 -1.21 -27.53
CA VAL A 33 13.07 -2.15 -26.42
C VAL A 33 11.73 -1.88 -25.74
N MET A 34 11.13 -2.93 -25.17
CA MET A 34 9.97 -2.80 -24.29
C MET A 34 10.41 -2.88 -22.83
N ALA A 35 10.04 -1.90 -22.02
CA ALA A 35 10.40 -1.85 -20.63
C ALA A 35 9.15 -1.68 -19.74
N SER A 36 9.05 -2.50 -18.70
CA SER A 36 8.03 -2.41 -17.66
C SER A 36 8.60 -1.69 -16.45
N ILE A 37 7.75 -0.83 -15.82
CA ILE A 37 8.08 -0.11 -14.61
C ILE A 37 7.47 -0.82 -13.39
N PRO A 38 8.27 -1.18 -12.35
CA PRO A 38 7.75 -1.80 -11.13
C PRO A 38 7.19 -0.74 -10.17
N GLY A 39 6.17 -1.12 -9.39
CA GLY A 39 5.77 -0.38 -8.20
C GLY A 39 6.69 -0.66 -7.01
N TYR A 40 6.42 0.00 -5.89
CA TYR A 40 7.02 -0.32 -4.60
C TYR A 40 6.13 -1.30 -3.83
N GLU A 41 6.74 -2.34 -3.27
CA GLU A 41 6.05 -3.30 -2.42
C GLU A 41 6.18 -2.83 -0.96
N ASP A 42 5.09 -2.89 -0.20
CA ASP A 42 5.15 -2.66 1.23
C ASP A 42 6.12 -3.68 1.89
N ALA A 43 7.07 -3.18 2.67
CA ALA A 43 8.13 -3.99 3.29
C ALA A 43 7.57 -5.04 4.27
N HIS A 44 6.39 -4.78 4.80
CA HIS A 44 5.71 -5.62 5.78
C HIS A 44 4.51 -6.38 5.19
N ALA A 45 4.20 -6.17 3.90
CA ALA A 45 3.11 -6.88 3.23
C ALA A 45 3.56 -8.21 2.67
N THR A 46 2.82 -9.26 2.98
CA THR A 46 3.04 -10.60 2.45
C THR A 46 2.38 -10.87 1.10
N ARG A 47 1.89 -9.91 0.37
CA ARG A 47 1.48 -9.85 -1.06
C ARG A 47 0.38 -8.81 -1.33
N VAL A 48 0.50 -8.14 -2.50
CA VAL A 48 -0.43 -7.20 -3.17
C VAL A 48 -1.15 -6.22 -2.26
N ARG A 49 -0.69 -4.98 -2.25
CA ARG A 49 -1.38 -3.85 -1.64
C ARG A 49 -1.77 -2.82 -2.68
N PHE A 50 -2.94 -2.23 -2.48
CA PHE A 50 -3.29 -0.95 -3.07
C PHE A 50 -2.65 0.14 -2.21
N THR A 51 -1.49 0.60 -2.61
CA THR A 51 -0.83 1.75 -1.99
C THR A 51 -1.26 3.01 -2.72
N ASN A 52 -1.22 4.16 -2.08
CA ASN A 52 -1.63 5.48 -2.60
C ASN A 52 -0.87 5.91 -3.89
N GLY A 53 -0.89 5.07 -4.94
CA GLY A 53 -0.24 5.33 -6.22
C GLY A 53 1.24 4.93 -6.28
N LEU A 54 1.79 4.23 -5.26
CA LEU A 54 3.17 3.73 -5.27
C LEU A 54 3.31 2.28 -5.75
N ASP A 55 2.22 1.57 -5.89
CA ASP A 55 2.14 0.20 -6.40
C ASP A 55 2.14 0.11 -7.92
N VAL A 56 1.68 1.17 -8.59
CA VAL A 56 1.62 1.24 -10.05
C VAL A 56 2.15 2.58 -10.54
N PHE A 57 3.17 2.54 -11.38
CA PHE A 57 3.70 3.70 -12.07
C PHE A 57 3.43 3.60 -13.57
N TYR A 58 3.24 4.74 -14.19
CA TYR A 58 3.01 4.87 -15.62
C TYR A 58 4.14 5.68 -16.25
N TRP A 59 4.64 5.21 -17.39
CA TRP A 59 5.56 6.00 -18.20
C TRP A 59 4.92 7.31 -18.64
N THR A 60 5.66 8.38 -18.59
CA THR A 60 5.21 9.72 -18.99
C THR A 60 5.87 10.15 -20.29
N ASN A 61 5.14 10.85 -21.16
CA ASN A 61 5.72 11.38 -22.38
C ASN A 61 6.97 12.21 -22.08
N GLY A 62 8.06 11.89 -22.76
CA GLY A 62 9.38 12.49 -22.54
C GLY A 62 10.30 11.65 -21.65
N ASP A 63 9.83 10.56 -21.05
CA ASP A 63 10.72 9.64 -20.34
C ASP A 63 11.79 9.06 -21.25
N CYS A 64 13.00 8.97 -20.72
CA CYS A 64 14.17 8.39 -21.39
C CYS A 64 14.83 7.37 -20.46
N ILE A 65 15.11 6.20 -21.00
CA ILE A 65 15.96 5.21 -20.33
C ILE A 65 17.36 5.22 -20.92
N GLY A 66 18.36 4.87 -20.12
CA GLY A 66 19.70 4.60 -20.61
C GLY A 66 19.88 3.13 -20.94
N VAL A 67 20.53 2.83 -22.05
CA VAL A 67 20.97 1.47 -22.40
C VAL A 67 22.47 1.49 -22.66
N CYS A 68 23.22 0.62 -21.99
CA CYS A 68 24.66 0.48 -22.19
C CYS A 68 25.06 -0.99 -22.34
N ARG A 69 26.15 -1.21 -23.12
CA ARG A 69 26.81 -2.51 -23.23
C ARG A 69 27.68 -2.79 -22.02
N ASN A 70 27.98 -4.08 -21.84
CA ASN A 70 28.91 -4.53 -20.83
C ASN A 70 30.32 -3.92 -21.11
N ALA A 71 30.91 -3.48 -20.00
CA ALA A 71 32.31 -3.15 -19.79
C ALA A 71 32.94 -1.94 -20.49
N GLY A 72 33.12 -0.86 -19.73
CA GLY A 72 34.35 -0.05 -19.79
C GLY A 72 34.44 1.04 -20.82
N SER A 73 33.45 1.25 -21.69
CA SER A 73 33.47 2.31 -22.70
C SER A 73 32.35 3.32 -22.49
N ALA A 74 32.73 4.57 -22.20
CA ALA A 74 31.78 5.70 -22.14
C ALA A 74 31.02 5.90 -23.48
N ASN A 75 31.48 5.34 -24.55
CA ASN A 75 30.87 5.40 -25.87
C ASN A 75 29.77 4.33 -26.09
N GLY A 76 29.42 3.56 -25.05
CA GLY A 76 28.46 2.46 -25.16
C GLY A 76 27.09 2.75 -24.52
N THR A 77 26.86 3.97 -24.05
CA THR A 77 25.57 4.33 -23.41
C THR A 77 24.75 5.23 -24.33
N ALA A 78 23.49 4.86 -24.55
CA ALA A 78 22.57 5.63 -25.38
C ALA A 78 21.25 5.90 -24.65
N ALA A 79 20.64 7.05 -24.95
CA ALA A 79 19.31 7.41 -24.48
C ALA A 79 18.25 6.78 -25.41
N PHE A 80 17.34 6.02 -24.87
CA PHE A 80 16.17 5.51 -25.57
C PHE A 80 14.95 6.28 -25.12
N THR A 81 14.23 6.88 -26.06
CA THR A 81 13.09 7.74 -25.80
C THR A 81 11.78 6.97 -25.87
N LEU A 82 10.89 7.22 -24.94
CA LEU A 82 9.55 6.65 -24.91
C LEU A 82 8.72 7.14 -26.12
N LEU A 83 8.10 6.20 -26.83
CA LEU A 83 7.22 6.53 -27.97
C LEU A 83 5.87 7.11 -27.50
N LYS A 84 5.28 6.55 -26.44
CA LYS A 84 3.98 6.95 -25.91
C LYS A 84 3.89 6.64 -24.41
N GLY A 85 3.50 7.63 -23.61
CA GLY A 85 3.24 7.48 -22.19
C GLY A 85 1.81 7.02 -21.88
N GLY A 86 1.54 6.80 -20.60
CA GLY A 86 0.22 6.44 -20.05
C GLY A 86 0.05 4.95 -19.79
N GLU A 87 1.09 4.14 -19.99
CA GLU A 87 1.05 2.70 -19.77
C GLU A 87 2.18 2.27 -18.80
N THR A 88 2.02 1.10 -18.17
CA THR A 88 3.06 0.49 -17.31
C THR A 88 4.18 -0.16 -18.11
N ILE A 89 3.93 -0.46 -19.37
CA ILE A 89 4.90 -1.00 -20.35
C ILE A 89 5.13 0.06 -21.40
N GLY A 90 6.36 0.52 -21.55
CA GLY A 90 6.77 1.52 -22.54
C GLY A 90 7.59 0.93 -23.68
N ASN A 91 7.38 1.44 -24.90
CA ASN A 91 8.23 1.20 -26.03
C ASN A 91 9.24 2.34 -26.16
N PHE A 92 10.52 2.03 -26.07
CA PHE A 92 11.61 3.00 -26.11
C PHE A 92 12.47 2.77 -27.35
N ILE A 93 12.78 3.82 -28.10
CA ILE A 93 13.55 3.76 -29.35
C ILE A 93 14.77 4.66 -29.29
N ASN A 94 15.78 4.28 -30.10
CA ASN A 94 16.92 5.11 -30.46
C ASN A 94 17.36 4.82 -31.89
N ASP A 95 17.23 5.80 -32.80
CA ASP A 95 17.56 5.65 -34.23
C ASP A 95 19.06 5.61 -34.52
N ALA A 96 19.88 6.07 -33.57
CA ALA A 96 21.33 6.17 -33.74
C ALA A 96 22.10 5.02 -33.06
N PHE A 97 21.43 4.21 -32.22
CA PHE A 97 22.06 3.13 -31.48
C PHE A 97 21.46 1.78 -31.87
N SER A 98 22.28 0.95 -32.52
CA SER A 98 21.84 -0.39 -32.92
C SER A 98 22.20 -1.41 -31.84
N LEU A 99 21.20 -2.13 -31.38
CA LEU A 99 21.37 -3.32 -30.57
C LEU A 99 21.92 -4.46 -31.42
N LEU A 100 22.73 -5.33 -30.81
CA LEU A 100 23.22 -6.55 -31.49
C LEU A 100 22.38 -7.74 -31.05
N PRO A 101 22.16 -8.74 -31.93
CA PRO A 101 21.52 -9.99 -31.57
C PRO A 101 22.26 -10.74 -30.45
N ASN A 102 21.53 -11.47 -29.64
CA ASN A 102 22.05 -12.35 -28.57
C ASN A 102 23.12 -11.69 -27.68
N SER A 103 22.92 -10.43 -27.38
CA SER A 103 23.90 -9.61 -26.66
C SER A 103 23.33 -9.08 -25.34
N GLU A 104 24.17 -9.05 -24.30
CA GLU A 104 23.82 -8.53 -22.98
C GLU A 104 23.98 -7.01 -22.92
N TYR A 105 23.00 -6.37 -22.28
CA TYR A 105 22.92 -4.93 -22.01
C TYR A 105 22.47 -4.66 -20.61
N TYR A 106 22.77 -3.45 -20.14
CA TYR A 106 22.24 -2.87 -18.90
C TYR A 106 21.32 -1.70 -19.24
N ALA A 107 20.14 -1.66 -18.63
CA ALA A 107 19.23 -0.53 -18.72
C ALA A 107 19.12 0.16 -17.36
N PHE A 108 18.90 1.49 -17.39
CA PHE A 108 18.73 2.30 -16.18
C PHE A 108 17.77 3.48 -16.44
N TYR A 109 17.13 3.93 -15.40
CA TYR A 109 16.22 5.09 -15.40
C TYR A 109 16.42 5.91 -14.11
N PRO A 110 16.35 7.26 -14.19
CA PRO A 110 16.25 8.06 -15.40
C PRO A 110 17.55 8.04 -16.21
N PHE A 111 17.49 8.41 -17.50
CA PHE A 111 18.69 8.58 -18.29
C PHE A 111 19.56 9.71 -17.73
N VAL A 112 20.81 9.41 -17.45
CA VAL A 112 21.83 10.38 -17.01
C VAL A 112 23.00 10.30 -17.98
N ALA A 113 23.31 11.42 -18.65
CA ALA A 113 24.42 11.49 -19.58
C ALA A 113 25.75 11.21 -18.86
N GLY A 114 26.65 10.46 -19.52
CA GLY A 114 27.94 10.06 -18.96
C GLY A 114 27.90 8.83 -18.05
N THR A 115 26.71 8.23 -17.82
CA THR A 115 26.60 6.95 -17.13
C THR A 115 27.34 5.84 -17.90
N THR A 116 28.04 5.01 -17.16
CA THR A 116 28.68 3.77 -17.66
C THR A 116 28.11 2.57 -16.93
N ALA A 117 28.43 1.36 -17.40
CA ALA A 117 27.99 0.15 -16.71
C ALA A 117 28.45 0.07 -15.23
N ASN A 118 29.55 0.73 -14.88
CA ASN A 118 30.12 0.73 -13.52
C ASN A 118 29.73 1.96 -12.68
N VAL A 119 29.21 3.03 -13.31
CA VAL A 119 28.91 4.29 -12.62
C VAL A 119 27.61 4.88 -13.15
N PHE A 120 26.55 4.66 -12.42
CA PHE A 120 25.25 5.30 -12.59
C PHE A 120 25.01 6.23 -11.37
N PRO A 121 25.10 7.57 -11.56
CA PRO A 121 24.97 8.49 -10.44
C PRO A 121 23.53 8.58 -9.96
N ILE A 122 23.34 8.47 -8.64
CA ILE A 122 22.08 8.62 -7.94
C ILE A 122 22.16 9.88 -7.06
N ASN A 123 21.10 10.69 -7.05
CA ASN A 123 21.00 11.86 -6.22
C ASN A 123 19.57 11.97 -5.64
N LEU A 124 19.42 11.72 -4.35
CA LEU A 124 18.16 11.80 -3.60
C LEU A 124 18.01 13.10 -2.81
N ALA A 125 18.88 14.09 -3.03
CA ALA A 125 18.83 15.36 -2.31
C ALA A 125 17.62 16.21 -2.74
N ASN A 126 17.03 16.91 -1.76
CA ASN A 126 15.99 17.93 -1.97
C ASN A 126 14.75 17.42 -2.71
N GLN A 127 14.20 16.30 -2.25
CA GLN A 127 12.91 15.81 -2.71
C GLN A 127 11.82 16.83 -2.39
N THR A 128 10.85 17.05 -3.28
CA THR A 128 9.83 18.08 -3.10
C THR A 128 8.43 17.47 -3.22
N GLN A 129 7.72 17.42 -2.10
CA GLN A 129 6.31 17.05 -2.04
C GLN A 129 5.46 18.33 -2.01
N THR A 130 4.47 18.47 -2.89
CA THR A 130 3.73 19.71 -3.06
C THR A 130 2.50 19.84 -2.19
N SER A 131 1.93 18.71 -1.77
CA SER A 131 0.74 18.68 -0.91
C SER A 131 0.72 17.45 -0.01
N ASN A 132 -0.17 17.45 0.98
CA ASN A 132 -0.37 16.32 1.87
C ASN A 132 -0.72 15.06 1.08
N ASN A 133 -0.05 13.94 1.40
CA ASN A 133 -0.25 12.63 0.77
C ASN A 133 -0.01 12.62 -0.77
N ASP A 134 0.71 13.59 -1.32
CA ASP A 134 1.11 13.61 -2.72
C ASP A 134 2.39 12.78 -2.91
N VAL A 135 2.34 11.80 -3.79
CA VAL A 135 3.47 10.92 -4.13
C VAL A 135 4.02 11.17 -5.54
N SER A 136 3.52 12.19 -6.25
CA SER A 136 3.90 12.47 -7.64
C SER A 136 5.40 12.73 -7.82
N HIS A 137 6.04 13.34 -6.80
CA HIS A 137 7.48 13.63 -6.81
C HIS A 137 8.35 12.36 -6.79
N ILE A 138 7.84 11.23 -6.34
CA ILE A 138 8.60 9.96 -6.25
C ILE A 138 9.09 9.53 -7.62
N GLY A 139 8.32 9.77 -8.68
CA GLY A 139 8.74 9.46 -10.06
C GLY A 139 10.09 10.06 -10.45
N ALA A 140 10.40 11.29 -9.98
CA ALA A 140 11.67 11.95 -10.26
C ALA A 140 12.87 11.36 -9.50
N PHE A 141 12.60 10.59 -8.43
CA PHE A 141 13.61 9.93 -7.59
C PHE A 141 13.56 8.40 -7.71
N ASN A 142 12.73 7.88 -8.63
CA ASN A 142 12.58 6.45 -8.86
C ASN A 142 13.71 5.92 -9.74
N TYR A 143 14.90 5.78 -9.15
CA TYR A 143 16.04 5.18 -9.84
C TYR A 143 15.83 3.68 -10.00
N MET A 144 15.97 3.19 -11.25
CA MET A 144 15.74 1.80 -11.59
C MET A 144 16.88 1.27 -12.47
N ALA A 145 17.16 -0.02 -12.35
CA ALA A 145 18.15 -0.70 -13.18
C ALA A 145 17.74 -2.15 -13.47
N THR A 146 18.27 -2.69 -14.56
CA THR A 146 18.16 -4.11 -14.89
C THR A 146 19.23 -4.50 -15.92
N SER A 147 19.48 -5.79 -16.07
CA SER A 147 20.18 -6.35 -17.23
C SER A 147 19.19 -7.08 -18.14
N PHE A 148 19.48 -7.13 -19.42
CA PHE A 148 18.67 -7.86 -20.37
C PHE A 148 19.53 -8.40 -21.52
N THR A 149 19.04 -9.44 -22.17
CA THR A 149 19.66 -10.02 -23.38
C THR A 149 18.71 -9.87 -24.57
N THR A 150 19.23 -9.42 -25.68
CA THR A 150 18.47 -9.33 -26.94
C THR A 150 18.27 -10.71 -27.56
N ASP A 151 17.19 -10.87 -28.32
CA ASP A 151 16.90 -12.05 -29.12
C ASP A 151 17.73 -12.09 -30.46
N ASP A 152 17.47 -13.10 -31.32
CA ASP A 152 18.09 -13.27 -32.64
C ASP A 152 17.83 -12.07 -33.57
N ASN A 153 16.82 -11.27 -33.32
CA ASN A 153 16.43 -10.09 -34.09
C ASN A 153 16.87 -8.78 -33.44
N ALA A 154 17.75 -8.84 -32.42
CA ALA A 154 18.20 -7.71 -31.62
C ALA A 154 17.07 -6.97 -30.85
N LYS A 155 15.99 -7.66 -30.47
CA LYS A 155 14.85 -7.14 -29.71
C LYS A 155 14.93 -7.60 -28.28
N ALA A 156 14.34 -6.80 -27.35
CA ALA A 156 14.23 -7.17 -25.96
C ALA A 156 12.96 -6.62 -25.31
N SER A 157 12.46 -7.38 -24.34
CA SER A 157 11.45 -6.93 -23.37
C SER A 157 11.94 -7.29 -21.98
N PHE A 158 11.89 -6.33 -21.04
CA PHE A 158 12.39 -6.51 -19.69
C PHE A 158 11.59 -5.71 -18.66
N THR A 159 11.76 -6.08 -17.40
CA THR A 159 11.22 -5.34 -16.26
C THR A 159 12.36 -4.72 -15.47
N PHE A 160 12.24 -3.46 -15.12
CA PHE A 160 13.16 -2.79 -14.22
C PHE A 160 13.03 -3.32 -12.78
N SER A 161 14.07 -3.09 -11.99
CA SER A 161 14.03 -3.21 -10.53
C SER A 161 14.32 -1.83 -9.91
N ASN A 162 13.53 -1.45 -8.92
CA ASN A 162 13.79 -0.21 -8.16
C ASN A 162 15.12 -0.36 -7.40
N ILE A 163 15.94 0.68 -7.39
CA ILE A 163 17.19 0.72 -6.62
C ILE A 163 16.89 1.21 -5.20
N GLY A 164 16.05 2.24 -5.07
CA GLY A 164 15.68 2.83 -3.78
C GLY A 164 14.61 2.06 -3.02
N ALA A 165 14.37 2.48 -1.79
CA ALA A 165 13.22 2.19 -0.96
C ALA A 165 12.42 3.48 -0.74
N VAL A 166 11.15 3.35 -0.35
CA VAL A 166 10.30 4.51 -0.02
C VAL A 166 9.97 4.49 1.47
N ILE A 167 10.02 5.65 2.10
CA ILE A 167 9.54 5.91 3.45
C ILE A 167 8.26 6.73 3.36
N GLN A 168 7.23 6.36 4.11
CA GLN A 168 6.07 7.21 4.39
C GLN A 168 5.97 7.48 5.89
N LEU A 169 6.07 8.75 6.27
CA LEU A 169 5.81 9.21 7.63
C LEU A 169 4.36 9.61 7.77
N HIS A 170 3.65 8.99 8.73
CA HIS A 170 2.24 9.24 9.04
C HIS A 170 2.12 9.85 10.44
N PHE A 171 1.46 10.97 10.56
CA PHE A 171 1.21 11.60 11.87
C PHE A 171 -0.03 12.51 11.81
N THR A 172 -0.46 12.97 12.98
CA THR A 172 -1.55 13.94 13.10
C THR A 172 -0.97 15.33 13.39
N ALA A 173 -1.43 16.35 12.66
CA ALA A 173 -1.03 17.72 12.92
C ALA A 173 -1.62 18.22 14.25
N ASP A 174 -0.76 18.68 15.18
CA ASP A 174 -1.17 19.16 16.51
C ASP A 174 -1.84 20.53 16.48
N ASN A 175 -1.54 21.31 15.44
CA ASN A 175 -2.05 22.68 15.25
C ASN A 175 -2.21 22.95 13.75
N GLU A 176 -2.99 23.98 13.40
CA GLU A 176 -2.99 24.57 12.07
C GLU A 176 -1.63 25.26 11.84
N GLU A 177 -0.89 24.84 10.79
CA GLU A 177 0.47 25.30 10.54
C GLU A 177 0.83 25.19 9.05
N THR A 178 1.89 25.89 8.62
CA THR A 178 2.47 25.72 7.28
C THR A 178 3.86 25.11 7.40
N TYR A 179 3.95 23.83 7.06
CA TYR A 179 5.21 23.09 7.04
C TYR A 179 6.07 23.51 5.83
N GLN A 180 7.36 23.66 6.03
CA GLN A 180 8.31 24.03 4.97
C GLN A 180 9.23 22.90 4.57
N SER A 181 9.61 22.05 5.52
CA SER A 181 10.47 20.90 5.25
C SER A 181 10.34 19.82 6.31
N LEU A 182 10.58 18.57 5.90
CA LEU A 182 10.93 17.46 6.77
C LEU A 182 12.43 17.18 6.61
N SER A 183 13.13 16.94 7.72
CA SER A 183 14.48 16.37 7.77
C SER A 183 14.44 15.05 8.52
N ILE A 184 15.08 14.01 7.98
CA ILE A 184 15.24 12.71 8.64
C ILE A 184 16.72 12.46 8.86
N THR A 185 17.13 12.32 10.11
CA THR A 185 18.52 12.02 10.50
C THR A 185 18.60 10.67 11.19
N SER A 186 19.78 10.08 11.24
CA SER A 186 20.05 8.81 11.90
C SER A 186 21.08 8.98 13.02
N SER A 187 20.82 8.37 14.18
CA SER A 187 21.75 8.44 15.34
C SER A 187 23.01 7.58 15.18
N GLY A 188 23.02 6.65 14.23
CA GLY A 188 24.09 5.71 13.99
C GLY A 188 24.65 5.80 12.57
N THR A 189 24.40 4.78 11.75
CA THR A 189 24.78 4.79 10.33
C THR A 189 24.08 5.93 9.60
N PRO A 190 24.79 6.81 8.87
CA PRO A 190 24.16 7.89 8.11
C PRO A 190 23.41 7.36 6.90
N PHE A 191 22.41 8.11 6.44
CA PHE A 191 21.77 7.85 5.15
C PHE A 191 22.74 8.12 3.99
N THR A 192 22.69 7.26 2.98
CA THR A 192 23.35 7.53 1.69
C THR A 192 22.39 8.27 0.78
N ILE A 193 22.68 9.56 0.50
CA ILE A 193 21.80 10.41 -0.32
C ILE A 193 22.31 10.57 -1.74
N ARG A 194 23.63 10.44 -1.93
CA ARG A 194 24.29 10.43 -3.23
C ARG A 194 25.19 9.22 -3.34
N ALA A 195 25.09 8.55 -4.47
CA ALA A 195 25.83 7.32 -4.71
C ALA A 195 26.17 7.15 -6.19
N ASN A 196 27.18 6.34 -6.45
CA ASN A 196 27.44 5.75 -7.75
C ASN A 196 27.03 4.28 -7.71
N TYR A 197 25.98 3.94 -8.45
CA TYR A 197 25.48 2.57 -8.56
C TYR A 197 26.18 1.84 -9.68
N ASN A 198 26.60 0.62 -9.44
CA ASN A 198 27.22 -0.25 -10.42
C ASN A 198 26.16 -1.19 -11.02
N LEU A 199 25.84 -0.98 -12.31
CA LEU A 199 24.82 -1.74 -13.02
C LEU A 199 25.18 -3.22 -13.19
N THR A 200 26.50 -3.56 -13.13
CA THR A 200 26.96 -4.93 -13.39
C THR A 200 26.82 -5.86 -12.19
N ASN A 201 26.85 -5.34 -10.98
CA ASN A 201 26.81 -6.13 -9.75
C ASN A 201 25.75 -5.69 -8.73
N GLY A 202 25.00 -4.61 -9.03
CA GLY A 202 23.92 -4.14 -8.16
C GLY A 202 24.36 -3.48 -6.86
N THR A 203 25.64 -3.10 -6.73
CA THR A 203 26.16 -2.41 -5.56
C THR A 203 26.26 -0.91 -5.78
N TYR A 204 26.32 -0.13 -4.71
CA TYR A 204 26.59 1.30 -4.81
C TYR A 204 27.68 1.73 -3.81
N THR A 205 28.31 2.85 -4.12
CA THR A 205 29.26 3.52 -3.25
C THR A 205 28.80 4.95 -3.01
N SER A 206 28.76 5.39 -1.75
CA SER A 206 28.46 6.78 -1.41
C SER A 206 29.51 7.71 -2.02
N ASP A 207 29.10 8.88 -2.52
CA ASP A 207 30.00 9.91 -3.05
C ASP A 207 30.34 11.01 -2.03
N GLY A 208 29.87 10.88 -0.80
CA GLY A 208 30.16 11.84 0.27
C GLY A 208 29.29 11.70 1.52
N SER A 209 29.61 12.49 2.53
CA SER A 209 28.96 12.49 3.84
C SER A 209 27.72 13.38 3.86
N TYR A 210 26.61 12.86 3.38
CA TYR A 210 25.28 13.44 3.66
C TYR A 210 24.54 12.47 4.57
N ASP A 211 24.07 12.96 5.70
CA ASP A 211 23.44 12.19 6.75
C ASP A 211 21.93 12.47 6.90
N THR A 212 21.41 13.38 6.09
CA THR A 212 20.06 13.90 6.25
C THR A 212 19.24 13.77 4.97
N VAL A 213 18.18 12.97 5.01
CA VAL A 213 17.13 12.98 3.99
C VAL A 213 16.28 14.23 4.17
N ARG A 214 16.00 14.95 3.09
CA ARG A 214 15.17 16.16 3.12
C ARG A 214 14.04 16.09 2.13
N VAL A 215 12.83 16.41 2.63
CA VAL A 215 11.64 16.67 1.82
C VAL A 215 11.26 18.13 2.00
N LEU A 216 11.17 18.85 0.89
CA LEU A 216 10.75 20.25 0.84
C LEU A 216 9.27 20.32 0.43
N PHE A 217 8.54 21.32 0.91
CA PHE A 217 7.12 21.48 0.60
C PHE A 217 6.83 22.66 -0.36
N GLY A 218 7.81 22.97 -1.25
CA GLY A 218 7.71 24.05 -2.20
C GLY A 218 7.96 25.44 -1.58
N GLU A 219 7.79 26.50 -2.36
CA GLU A 219 8.03 27.88 -1.90
C GLU A 219 6.98 28.36 -0.89
N ASP A 220 5.72 27.95 -1.07
CA ASP A 220 4.61 28.32 -0.20
C ASP A 220 4.50 27.45 1.04
N GLY A 221 5.14 26.29 1.05
CA GLY A 221 5.03 25.28 2.08
C GLY A 221 3.75 24.43 1.93
N MET A 222 3.57 23.47 2.82
CA MET A 222 2.39 22.60 2.91
C MET A 222 1.54 23.05 4.09
N HIS A 223 0.36 23.62 3.79
CA HIS A 223 -0.59 24.03 4.83
C HIS A 223 -1.34 22.79 5.35
N VAL A 224 -1.47 22.68 6.67
CA VAL A 224 -2.17 21.60 7.37
C VAL A 224 -3.09 22.18 8.44
N TYR A 225 -4.21 21.49 8.68
CA TYR A 225 -5.18 21.89 9.71
C TYR A 225 -4.96 21.08 11.00
N ASN A 226 -5.37 21.66 12.12
CA ASN A 226 -5.35 20.96 13.41
C ASN A 226 -6.14 19.64 13.31
N GLY A 227 -5.53 18.53 13.72
CA GLY A 227 -6.13 17.19 13.67
C GLY A 227 -6.10 16.54 12.28
N GLU A 228 -5.48 17.18 11.28
CA GLU A 228 -5.33 16.58 9.95
C GLU A 228 -4.31 15.45 9.97
N ASN A 229 -4.64 14.33 9.30
CA ASN A 229 -3.69 13.25 9.08
C ASN A 229 -2.72 13.66 7.97
N VAL A 230 -1.45 13.69 8.28
CA VAL A 230 -0.37 14.10 7.37
C VAL A 230 0.42 12.88 6.94
N VAL A 231 0.69 12.78 5.63
CA VAL A 231 1.55 11.76 5.05
C VAL A 231 2.65 12.43 4.25
N ILE A 232 3.90 12.20 4.67
CA ILE A 232 5.09 12.71 3.97
C ILE A 232 5.88 11.53 3.43
N THR A 233 6.25 11.60 2.16
CA THR A 233 6.90 10.50 1.44
C THR A 233 8.32 10.89 1.02
N ALA A 234 9.27 9.98 1.18
CA ALA A 234 10.66 10.16 0.76
C ALA A 234 11.24 8.88 0.15
N VAL A 235 12.15 9.02 -0.82
CA VAL A 235 12.98 7.93 -1.33
C VAL A 235 14.29 7.89 -0.58
N VAL A 236 14.76 6.69 -0.23
CA VAL A 236 16.06 6.43 0.42
C VAL A 236 16.79 5.30 -0.30
N LEU A 237 18.10 5.19 -0.13
CA LEU A 237 18.84 4.00 -0.57
C LEU A 237 18.70 2.86 0.46
N PRO A 238 18.96 1.59 0.05
CA PRO A 238 18.78 0.41 0.91
C PRO A 238 19.90 0.27 1.94
N ASP A 239 20.08 1.27 2.79
CA ASP A 239 21.01 1.26 3.91
C ASP A 239 20.46 0.43 5.09
N ASP A 240 21.33 -0.24 5.85
CA ASP A 240 20.95 -0.89 7.10
C ASP A 240 21.03 0.09 8.28
N LEU A 241 19.89 0.64 8.67
CA LEU A 241 19.72 1.55 9.79
C LEU A 241 18.96 0.90 10.96
N SER A 242 18.85 -0.43 10.99
CA SER A 242 18.07 -1.18 12.00
C SER A 242 18.56 -1.00 13.43
N GLN A 243 19.80 -0.55 13.62
CA GLN A 243 20.40 -0.28 14.93
C GLN A 243 20.40 1.22 15.28
N SER A 244 19.75 2.05 14.45
CA SER A 244 19.72 3.49 14.62
C SER A 244 18.33 3.97 15.07
N ILE A 245 18.31 5.13 15.71
CA ILE A 245 17.09 5.91 15.88
C ILE A 245 17.03 6.94 14.76
N LEU A 246 15.90 7.04 14.10
CA LEU A 246 15.62 8.01 13.07
C LEU A 246 14.85 9.17 13.67
N THR A 247 15.43 10.37 13.62
CA THR A 247 14.77 11.60 14.06
C THR A 247 14.13 12.30 12.87
N PHE A 248 12.80 12.42 12.89
CA PHE A 248 11.99 13.14 11.92
C PHE A 248 11.70 14.54 12.46
N SER A 249 12.23 15.57 11.86
CA SER A 249 12.09 16.96 12.31
C SER A 249 11.41 17.81 11.24
N ILE A 250 10.21 18.33 11.56
CA ILE A 250 9.40 19.18 10.67
C ILE A 250 9.60 20.64 11.06
N LYS A 251 9.93 21.46 10.06
CA LYS A 251 10.10 22.91 10.23
C LYS A 251 9.02 23.66 9.49
N ASN A 252 8.53 24.73 10.13
CA ASN A 252 7.62 25.67 9.49
C ASN A 252 8.38 26.71 8.63
N LYS A 253 7.63 27.59 7.98
CA LYS A 253 8.16 28.65 7.10
C LYS A 253 9.08 29.65 7.83
N ALA A 254 8.94 29.81 9.16
CA ALA A 254 9.84 30.61 9.98
C ALA A 254 11.13 29.87 10.36
N GLY A 255 11.29 28.62 9.98
CA GLY A 255 12.44 27.76 10.31
C GLY A 255 12.39 27.15 11.71
N ALA A 256 11.32 27.36 12.46
CA ALA A 256 11.14 26.72 13.76
C ALA A 256 10.76 25.24 13.60
N VAL A 257 11.31 24.38 14.46
CA VAL A 257 10.87 22.99 14.56
C VAL A 257 9.47 22.98 15.23
N VAL A 258 8.47 22.51 14.50
CA VAL A 258 7.07 22.45 14.94
C VAL A 258 6.63 21.05 15.30
N LYS A 259 7.36 20.03 14.84
CA LYS A 259 7.15 18.63 15.23
C LYS A 259 8.46 17.86 15.13
N GLU A 260 8.71 16.99 16.11
CA GLU A 260 9.87 16.11 16.12
C GLU A 260 9.48 14.75 16.69
N MET A 261 9.95 13.67 16.03
CA MET A 261 9.64 12.29 16.39
C MET A 261 10.89 11.44 16.24
N ASP A 262 11.16 10.61 17.24
CA ASP A 262 12.23 9.62 17.24
C ASP A 262 11.61 8.23 17.05
N LEU A 263 11.96 7.56 15.95
CA LEU A 263 11.43 6.25 15.57
C LEU A 263 12.56 5.27 15.33
N ALA A 264 12.29 3.97 15.56
CA ALA A 264 13.27 2.94 15.28
C ALA A 264 13.58 2.86 13.77
N GLY A 265 14.84 2.65 13.42
CA GLY A 265 15.26 2.47 12.04
C GLY A 265 15.03 1.04 11.54
N TYR A 266 15.22 0.85 10.24
CA TYR A 266 15.07 -0.42 9.54
C TYR A 266 16.30 -0.74 8.70
N ALA A 267 16.46 -2.02 8.34
CA ALA A 267 17.27 -2.42 7.19
C ALA A 267 16.41 -2.19 5.94
N PHE A 268 16.64 -1.08 5.25
CA PHE A 268 15.89 -0.75 4.05
C PHE A 268 16.29 -1.67 2.89
N ALA A 269 15.32 -2.17 2.14
CA ALA A 269 15.53 -3.02 0.98
C ALA A 269 14.98 -2.36 -0.30
N SER A 270 15.68 -2.55 -1.41
CA SER A 270 15.28 -2.04 -2.74
C SER A 270 13.86 -2.43 -3.10
N GLY A 271 13.09 -1.49 -3.64
CA GLY A 271 11.72 -1.72 -4.10
C GLY A 271 10.69 -1.87 -2.98
N LYS A 272 11.06 -1.60 -1.73
CA LYS A 272 10.16 -1.72 -0.58
C LYS A 272 9.66 -0.36 -0.09
N LEU A 273 8.43 -0.34 0.40
CA LEU A 273 7.77 0.78 1.06
C LEU A 273 7.71 0.53 2.57
N TYR A 274 8.18 1.50 3.35
CA TYR A 274 8.21 1.46 4.81
C TYR A 274 7.31 2.56 5.37
N HIS A 275 6.40 2.18 6.26
CA HIS A 275 5.54 3.12 6.96
C HIS A 275 6.10 3.43 8.35
N PHE A 276 6.24 4.71 8.65
CA PHE A 276 6.58 5.22 9.98
C PHE A 276 5.37 5.96 10.52
N TYR A 277 4.92 5.57 11.68
CA TYR A 277 3.80 6.22 12.35
C TYR A 277 4.30 6.99 13.55
N GLU A 278 3.72 8.16 13.77
CA GLU A 278 3.95 8.89 15.02
C GLU A 278 3.57 7.97 16.18
N ASP A 279 4.59 7.48 16.89
CA ASP A 279 4.36 6.86 18.18
C ASP A 279 4.10 8.00 19.18
N ASN A 280 2.86 8.12 19.65
CA ASN A 280 2.53 8.96 20.79
C ASN A 280 3.14 8.35 22.06
N SER A 281 4.44 8.04 22.07
CA SER A 281 5.19 7.47 23.18
C SER A 281 5.22 8.38 24.44
N LYS A 282 4.58 9.54 24.36
CA LYS A 282 4.27 10.39 25.53
C LYS A 282 2.91 10.07 26.16
N GLY A 283 2.37 8.85 25.99
CA GLY A 283 1.24 8.39 26.77
C GLY A 283 0.11 7.69 26.04
N ASN A 284 0.14 7.58 24.71
CA ASN A 284 -0.85 6.77 24.00
C ASN A 284 -0.18 5.54 23.36
N PRO A 285 -0.71 4.34 23.58
CA PRO A 285 -0.23 3.13 22.90
C PRO A 285 -0.47 3.25 21.41
N PRO A 286 0.29 2.50 20.59
CA PRO A 286 0.04 2.40 19.16
C PRO A 286 -1.42 2.10 18.87
N HIS A 287 -1.96 2.67 17.80
CA HIS A 287 -3.38 2.55 17.47
C HIS A 287 -3.86 1.11 17.42
N GLY A 288 -5.00 0.83 18.09
CA GLY A 288 -5.64 -0.48 18.05
C GLY A 288 -4.99 -1.58 18.88
N GLY A 289 -4.24 -1.26 19.95
CA GLY A 289 -3.60 -2.27 20.82
C GLY A 289 -2.41 -2.95 20.19
N CYS A 290 -1.84 -2.38 19.14
CA CYS A 290 -0.67 -2.89 18.44
C CYS A 290 0.62 -2.54 19.19
N PRO A 291 1.61 -3.45 19.26
CA PRO A 291 2.86 -3.19 19.95
C PRO A 291 3.77 -2.18 19.23
N ASP A 292 3.60 -2.01 17.94
CA ASP A 292 4.40 -1.11 17.08
C ASP A 292 3.63 -0.72 15.81
N GLY A 293 4.28 -0.01 14.88
CA GLY A 293 3.72 0.41 13.60
C GLY A 293 3.72 -0.66 12.50
N ASN A 294 4.21 -1.88 12.77
CA ASN A 294 4.30 -2.94 11.77
C ASN A 294 2.99 -3.72 11.71
N HIS A 295 2.09 -3.37 10.85
CA HIS A 295 0.80 -4.03 10.70
C HIS A 295 0.78 -5.02 9.52
N PRO A 296 -0.07 -6.05 9.55
CA PRO A 296 -1.04 -6.41 10.60
C PRO A 296 -0.45 -7.24 11.74
N HIS A 297 -0.86 -6.95 12.98
CA HIS A 297 -0.59 -7.81 14.12
C HIS A 297 -1.70 -8.82 14.35
N ALA A 298 -1.35 -9.98 14.89
CA ALA A 298 -2.27 -10.97 15.39
C ALA A 298 -2.49 -10.76 16.89
N ILE A 299 -3.66 -10.27 17.26
CA ILE A 299 -4.03 -9.95 18.64
C ILE A 299 -4.58 -11.20 19.34
N ASP A 300 -3.94 -11.60 20.45
CA ASP A 300 -4.34 -12.74 21.27
C ASP A 300 -5.32 -12.33 22.38
N PHE A 301 -6.58 -12.59 22.17
CA PHE A 301 -7.63 -12.38 23.18
C PHE A 301 -7.71 -13.53 24.19
N GLY A 302 -6.98 -14.62 24.02
CA GLY A 302 -7.09 -15.84 24.82
C GLY A 302 -8.39 -16.59 24.56
N LEU A 303 -8.86 -16.58 23.30
CA LEU A 303 -10.09 -17.26 22.90
C LEU A 303 -9.93 -18.79 23.03
N PRO A 304 -11.00 -19.52 23.38
CA PRO A 304 -10.98 -20.97 23.52
C PRO A 304 -10.48 -21.72 22.27
N SER A 305 -10.83 -21.24 21.08
CA SER A 305 -10.36 -21.80 19.79
C SER A 305 -8.86 -21.58 19.54
N GLY A 306 -8.23 -20.62 20.25
CA GLY A 306 -6.90 -20.13 19.93
C GLY A 306 -6.86 -19.23 18.70
N THR A 307 -7.98 -18.72 18.23
CA THR A 307 -8.04 -17.77 17.10
C THR A 307 -7.46 -16.43 17.52
N LEU A 308 -6.54 -15.94 16.69
CA LEU A 308 -5.94 -14.60 16.80
C LEU A 308 -6.60 -13.69 15.76
N TRP A 309 -6.93 -12.47 16.18
CA TRP A 309 -7.59 -11.48 15.31
C TRP A 309 -6.61 -10.45 14.79
N SER A 310 -6.75 -10.08 13.53
CA SER A 310 -5.96 -8.98 12.98
C SER A 310 -6.31 -7.65 13.66
N CYS A 311 -5.30 -6.82 13.90
CA CYS A 311 -5.49 -5.44 14.36
C CYS A 311 -6.20 -4.55 13.34
N MET A 312 -6.21 -4.90 12.06
CA MET A 312 -6.75 -4.07 10.97
C MET A 312 -7.49 -4.89 9.90
N ASP A 313 -8.25 -4.22 9.04
CA ASP A 313 -8.97 -4.83 7.92
C ASP A 313 -8.05 -5.04 6.71
N VAL A 314 -8.41 -5.98 5.81
CA VAL A 314 -7.71 -6.14 4.52
C VAL A 314 -7.74 -4.84 3.72
N GLY A 315 -6.57 -4.37 3.28
CA GLY A 315 -6.42 -3.14 2.51
C GLY A 315 -6.58 -1.84 3.32
N ALA A 316 -6.67 -1.92 4.66
CA ALA A 316 -6.56 -0.75 5.51
C ALA A 316 -5.10 -0.26 5.57
N ILE A 317 -4.90 1.03 5.80
CA ILE A 317 -3.56 1.62 5.98
C ILE A 317 -3.10 1.59 7.43
N ASP A 318 -4.03 1.52 8.37
CA ASP A 318 -3.78 1.46 9.81
C ASP A 318 -4.95 0.76 10.54
N PRO A 319 -4.80 0.42 11.83
CA PRO A 319 -5.84 -0.25 12.62
C PRO A 319 -7.16 0.52 12.79
N LEU A 320 -7.17 1.84 12.58
CA LEU A 320 -8.34 2.69 12.78
C LEU A 320 -9.05 3.04 11.48
N THR A 321 -8.42 2.77 10.32
CA THR A 321 -9.04 2.98 9.01
C THR A 321 -9.80 1.74 8.55
N GLY A 322 -10.84 1.95 7.76
CA GLY A 322 -11.54 0.86 7.10
C GLY A 322 -10.71 0.32 5.94
N GLY A 323 -10.78 -0.98 5.75
CA GLY A 323 -10.19 -1.64 4.59
C GLY A 323 -11.03 -1.48 3.31
N ILE A 324 -10.58 -2.15 2.27
CA ILE A 324 -11.32 -2.23 1.00
C ILE A 324 -12.44 -3.27 1.09
N GLY A 325 -13.46 -3.14 0.22
CA GLY A 325 -14.60 -4.04 0.21
C GLY A 325 -14.52 -5.07 -0.91
N PHE A 326 -14.98 -6.29 -0.58
CA PHE A 326 -15.02 -7.45 -1.47
C PHE A 326 -16.44 -7.99 -1.57
N ALA A 327 -16.81 -8.56 -2.70
CA ALA A 327 -17.93 -9.47 -2.75
C ALA A 327 -17.53 -10.83 -2.13
N TRP A 328 -18.49 -11.58 -1.58
CA TRP A 328 -18.19 -12.81 -0.84
C TRP A 328 -17.58 -13.89 -1.76
N GLY A 329 -16.39 -14.36 -1.42
CA GLY A 329 -15.63 -15.33 -2.22
C GLY A 329 -14.83 -14.73 -3.38
N GLU A 330 -14.89 -13.41 -3.59
CA GLU A 330 -14.01 -12.71 -4.51
C GLU A 330 -12.75 -12.24 -3.80
N THR A 331 -11.61 -12.35 -4.46
CA THR A 331 -10.30 -12.08 -3.90
C THR A 331 -9.72 -10.74 -4.36
N TYR A 332 -10.41 -10.06 -5.27
CA TYR A 332 -10.11 -8.71 -5.74
C TYR A 332 -11.20 -7.73 -5.31
N PRO A 333 -10.85 -6.45 -5.07
CA PRO A 333 -11.85 -5.44 -4.71
C PRO A 333 -12.87 -5.23 -5.82
N VAL A 334 -14.12 -5.06 -5.43
CA VAL A 334 -15.19 -4.76 -6.39
C VAL A 334 -15.24 -3.25 -6.63
N GLU A 335 -14.86 -2.81 -7.82
CA GLU A 335 -14.91 -1.38 -8.19
C GLU A 335 -16.31 -0.93 -8.60
N LYS A 336 -17.12 -1.81 -9.19
CA LYS A 336 -18.45 -1.49 -9.75
C LYS A 336 -19.58 -1.75 -8.77
N ASN A 337 -20.72 -1.14 -9.08
CA ASN A 337 -21.95 -1.23 -8.31
C ASN A 337 -22.37 -2.70 -8.10
N THR A 338 -22.45 -3.12 -6.87
CA THR A 338 -22.60 -4.50 -6.40
C THR A 338 -24.05 -5.02 -6.44
N SER A 339 -24.92 -4.41 -7.23
CA SER A 339 -26.32 -4.86 -7.42
C SER A 339 -26.52 -5.76 -8.64
N ASP A 340 -25.45 -6.08 -9.35
CA ASP A 340 -25.50 -6.84 -10.60
C ASP A 340 -24.79 -8.19 -10.44
N TRP A 341 -25.58 -9.26 -10.38
CA TRP A 341 -25.08 -10.63 -10.28
C TRP A 341 -24.27 -11.06 -11.50
N SER A 342 -24.51 -10.49 -12.68
CA SER A 342 -23.80 -10.89 -13.92
C SER A 342 -22.29 -10.70 -13.85
N ASN A 343 -21.80 -9.84 -12.94
CA ASN A 343 -20.38 -9.60 -12.72
C ASN A 343 -19.79 -10.42 -11.58
N TYR A 344 -20.59 -11.25 -10.91
CA TYR A 344 -20.12 -12.03 -9.78
C TYR A 344 -19.36 -13.28 -10.23
N LYS A 345 -18.17 -13.50 -9.67
CA LYS A 345 -17.23 -14.57 -10.02
C LYS A 345 -17.85 -15.97 -10.15
N PHE A 346 -18.85 -16.29 -9.31
CA PHE A 346 -19.45 -17.61 -9.27
C PHE A 346 -20.79 -17.69 -9.99
N MET A 347 -20.97 -16.93 -11.06
CA MET A 347 -22.14 -17.02 -11.92
C MET A 347 -21.91 -17.96 -13.09
N THR A 348 -23.00 -18.59 -13.57
CA THR A 348 -23.03 -19.26 -14.87
C THR A 348 -23.40 -18.27 -15.95
N ASP A 349 -22.86 -18.40 -17.15
CA ASP A 349 -23.07 -17.48 -18.28
C ASP A 349 -24.53 -17.35 -18.73
N SER A 350 -25.38 -18.32 -18.34
CA SER A 350 -26.79 -18.38 -18.73
C SER A 350 -27.72 -17.58 -17.84
N TYR A 351 -27.23 -17.03 -16.73
CA TYR A 351 -28.02 -16.33 -15.72
C TYR A 351 -27.46 -14.95 -15.43
N SER A 352 -28.34 -13.99 -15.20
CA SER A 352 -28.00 -12.62 -14.77
C SER A 352 -28.47 -12.30 -13.35
N ASP A 353 -28.96 -13.28 -12.60
CA ASP A 353 -29.49 -13.13 -11.26
C ASP A 353 -28.95 -14.23 -10.30
N GLN A 354 -29.36 -14.15 -9.04
CA GLN A 354 -28.88 -15.03 -7.96
C GLN A 354 -29.08 -16.53 -8.20
N TRP A 355 -29.93 -16.94 -9.12
CA TRP A 355 -30.24 -18.34 -9.42
C TRP A 355 -29.17 -19.03 -10.25
N GLY A 356 -28.27 -18.26 -10.83
CA GLY A 356 -27.14 -18.74 -11.63
C GLY A 356 -25.87 -19.04 -10.84
N ILE A 357 -25.89 -19.06 -9.50
CA ILE A 357 -24.70 -19.30 -8.68
C ILE A 357 -24.14 -20.71 -8.89
N SER A 358 -22.87 -20.83 -9.24
CA SER A 358 -22.19 -22.06 -9.65
C SER A 358 -21.29 -22.70 -8.59
N LYS A 359 -21.07 -22.04 -7.43
CA LYS A 359 -20.22 -22.55 -6.35
C LYS A 359 -20.72 -22.12 -4.98
N TYR A 360 -20.47 -22.93 -3.95
CA TYR A 360 -20.99 -22.75 -2.59
C TYR A 360 -22.51 -22.76 -2.56
N GLN A 361 -23.07 -23.86 -3.00
CA GLN A 361 -24.49 -24.09 -3.13
C GLN A 361 -24.96 -25.07 -2.06
N ILE A 362 -26.10 -24.80 -1.45
CA ILE A 362 -26.69 -25.66 -0.41
C ILE A 362 -28.12 -26.03 -0.77
N ALA A 363 -28.63 -27.08 -0.14
CA ALA A 363 -30.00 -27.50 -0.28
C ALA A 363 -30.94 -26.56 0.49
N ASP A 364 -31.21 -25.37 -0.08
CA ASP A 364 -31.99 -24.28 0.53
C ASP A 364 -33.48 -24.29 0.13
N GLY A 365 -33.91 -25.27 -0.66
CA GLY A 365 -35.28 -25.38 -1.15
C GLY A 365 -35.65 -24.43 -2.29
N GLN A 366 -34.68 -23.68 -2.83
CA GLN A 366 -34.90 -22.73 -3.92
C GLN A 366 -34.74 -23.41 -5.29
N THR A 367 -35.75 -24.16 -5.71
CA THR A 367 -35.69 -25.01 -6.92
C THR A 367 -35.49 -24.25 -8.24
N ASP A 368 -35.59 -22.92 -8.24
CA ASP A 368 -35.25 -22.07 -9.39
C ASP A 368 -33.73 -21.92 -9.64
N GLY A 369 -32.91 -22.33 -8.67
CA GLY A 369 -31.44 -22.22 -8.78
C GLY A 369 -30.84 -23.40 -9.57
N VAL A 370 -29.73 -23.11 -10.29
CA VAL A 370 -28.96 -24.13 -11.06
C VAL A 370 -28.41 -25.27 -10.20
N TRP A 371 -28.52 -25.17 -8.89
CA TRP A 371 -28.15 -26.23 -7.93
C TRP A 371 -29.27 -27.27 -7.65
N TYR A 372 -30.36 -27.16 -8.39
CA TYR A 372 -31.39 -28.20 -8.48
C TYR A 372 -31.57 -28.61 -9.94
N ASN A 373 -31.82 -29.90 -10.19
CA ASN A 373 -32.16 -30.36 -11.52
C ASN A 373 -33.69 -30.21 -11.80
N ASP A 374 -34.12 -30.56 -13.01
CA ASP A 374 -35.50 -30.44 -13.44
C ASP A 374 -36.49 -31.26 -12.59
N GLU A 375 -35.99 -32.29 -11.89
CA GLU A 375 -36.78 -33.10 -10.96
C GLU A 375 -36.80 -32.53 -9.52
N GLY A 376 -36.18 -31.36 -9.31
CA GLY A 376 -36.07 -30.70 -8.00
C GLY A 376 -35.08 -31.38 -7.04
N VAL A 377 -34.17 -32.18 -7.56
CA VAL A 377 -33.12 -32.84 -6.76
C VAL A 377 -31.91 -31.90 -6.66
N PHE A 378 -31.39 -31.70 -5.44
CA PHE A 378 -30.18 -30.92 -5.21
C PHE A 378 -28.95 -31.56 -5.86
N ILE A 379 -28.24 -30.81 -6.67
CA ILE A 379 -27.03 -31.21 -7.41
C ILE A 379 -25.81 -30.32 -7.12
N GLY A 380 -25.93 -29.38 -6.17
CA GLY A 380 -24.88 -28.43 -5.81
C GLY A 380 -23.71 -29.06 -5.04
N ASP A 381 -22.70 -28.24 -4.71
CA ASP A 381 -21.46 -28.69 -4.04
C ASP A 381 -21.57 -28.85 -2.51
N ASN A 382 -22.66 -28.38 -1.91
CA ASN A 382 -22.99 -28.43 -0.48
C ASN A 382 -21.89 -27.82 0.42
N LYS A 383 -21.12 -26.85 -0.09
CA LYS A 383 -20.08 -26.15 0.67
C LYS A 383 -20.66 -24.94 1.39
N THR A 384 -20.42 -24.85 2.69
CA THR A 384 -20.92 -23.78 3.56
C THR A 384 -19.84 -22.79 4.01
N THR A 385 -18.58 -23.04 3.65
CA THR A 385 -17.42 -22.20 4.02
C THR A 385 -16.52 -22.03 2.81
N LEU A 386 -15.92 -20.86 2.66
CA LEU A 386 -15.00 -20.57 1.56
C LEU A 386 -13.78 -21.48 1.58
N ASP A 387 -13.42 -21.98 0.41
CA ASP A 387 -12.10 -22.57 0.16
C ASP A 387 -11.03 -21.46 0.29
N LEU A 388 -9.82 -21.79 0.74
CA LEU A 388 -8.73 -20.80 0.88
C LEU A 388 -8.37 -20.08 -0.44
N ALA A 389 -8.65 -20.69 -1.59
CA ALA A 389 -8.45 -20.07 -2.91
C ALA A 389 -9.44 -18.93 -3.19
N ASP A 390 -10.58 -18.90 -2.51
CA ASP A 390 -11.64 -17.90 -2.64
C ASP A 390 -11.76 -17.01 -1.40
N ASP A 391 -10.83 -17.15 -0.47
CA ASP A 391 -10.74 -16.34 0.75
C ASP A 391 -9.89 -15.11 0.48
N ALA A 392 -10.52 -13.92 0.48
CA ALA A 392 -9.83 -12.67 0.17
C ALA A 392 -8.72 -12.32 1.18
N ALA A 393 -8.88 -12.62 2.47
CA ALA A 393 -7.82 -12.41 3.45
C ALA A 393 -6.61 -13.31 3.14
N ARG A 394 -6.87 -14.59 2.81
CA ARG A 394 -5.84 -15.54 2.41
C ARG A 394 -5.09 -15.12 1.15
N GLN A 395 -5.83 -14.67 0.14
CA GLN A 395 -5.24 -14.32 -1.14
C GLN A 395 -4.50 -12.98 -1.10
N ASN A 396 -4.95 -12.01 -0.29
CA ASN A 396 -4.30 -10.71 -0.18
C ASN A 396 -3.13 -10.69 0.83
N TRP A 397 -3.22 -11.43 1.94
CA TRP A 397 -2.19 -11.42 2.99
C TRP A 397 -1.37 -12.70 3.08
N GLY A 398 -1.76 -13.75 2.37
CA GLY A 398 -1.09 -15.05 2.40
C GLY A 398 -1.37 -15.85 3.68
N ALA A 399 -0.69 -16.99 3.83
CA ALA A 399 -0.72 -17.78 5.07
C ALA A 399 0.02 -17.02 6.20
N PRO A 400 -0.45 -17.11 7.45
CA PRO A 400 -1.58 -17.95 7.91
C PRO A 400 -2.94 -17.25 7.93
N TRP A 401 -3.07 -16.05 7.39
CA TRP A 401 -4.30 -15.25 7.43
C TRP A 401 -5.44 -15.86 6.62
N ARG A 402 -6.67 -15.68 7.10
CA ARG A 402 -7.92 -16.05 6.45
C ARG A 402 -9.09 -15.22 6.97
N MET A 403 -10.22 -15.31 6.32
CA MET A 403 -11.47 -14.74 6.84
C MET A 403 -11.93 -15.53 8.08
N PRO A 404 -12.53 -14.86 9.08
CA PRO A 404 -13.13 -15.55 10.22
C PRO A 404 -14.36 -16.35 9.79
N THR A 405 -14.64 -17.44 10.47
CA THR A 405 -15.96 -18.08 10.40
C THR A 405 -16.97 -17.32 11.25
N ARG A 406 -18.26 -17.65 11.08
CA ARG A 406 -19.32 -17.13 11.94
C ARG A 406 -19.07 -17.47 13.42
N GLU A 407 -18.69 -18.71 13.70
CA GLU A 407 -18.45 -19.22 15.06
C GLU A 407 -17.29 -18.51 15.74
N GLU A 408 -16.21 -18.21 15.01
CA GLU A 408 -15.06 -17.44 15.53
C GLU A 408 -15.46 -16.01 15.90
N TYR A 409 -16.36 -15.41 15.14
CA TYR A 409 -16.87 -14.09 15.49
C TYR A 409 -17.78 -14.16 16.73
N GLU A 410 -18.68 -15.15 16.81
CA GLU A 410 -19.52 -15.36 18.01
C GLU A 410 -18.62 -15.60 19.23
N GLU A 411 -17.53 -16.32 19.09
CA GLU A 411 -16.54 -16.51 20.15
C GLU A 411 -15.88 -15.19 20.55
N LEU A 412 -15.43 -14.35 19.60
CA LEU A 412 -14.88 -13.03 19.89
C LEU A 412 -15.86 -12.22 20.77
N VAL A 413 -17.11 -12.12 20.37
CA VAL A 413 -18.13 -11.36 21.11
C VAL A 413 -18.37 -11.91 22.51
N ASN A 414 -18.38 -13.23 22.68
CA ASN A 414 -18.68 -13.89 23.95
C ASN A 414 -17.51 -13.85 24.94
N TYR A 415 -16.26 -13.82 24.45
CA TYR A 415 -15.06 -13.92 25.29
C TYR A 415 -14.25 -12.64 25.43
N THR A 416 -14.68 -11.56 24.79
CA THR A 416 -14.06 -10.23 24.94
C THR A 416 -14.98 -9.27 25.71
N VAL A 417 -14.48 -8.06 25.97
CA VAL A 417 -15.26 -6.96 26.52
C VAL A 417 -15.30 -5.83 25.49
N ARG A 418 -16.50 -5.42 25.13
CA ARG A 418 -16.72 -4.31 24.22
C ARG A 418 -16.82 -3.00 24.97
N SER A 419 -16.17 -1.94 24.46
CA SER A 419 -16.31 -0.57 24.98
C SER A 419 -17.70 0.02 24.67
N SER A 420 -18.00 1.17 25.27
CA SER A 420 -19.00 2.09 24.71
C SER A 420 -18.58 2.55 23.32
N PHE A 421 -19.53 3.08 22.53
CA PHE A 421 -19.20 3.65 21.23
C PHE A 421 -18.36 4.91 21.38
N PHE A 422 -17.20 4.93 20.74
CA PHE A 422 -16.39 6.13 20.63
C PHE A 422 -16.89 6.97 19.46
N THR A 423 -17.16 8.24 19.69
CA THR A 423 -17.43 9.23 18.64
C THR A 423 -16.14 9.79 18.05
N ASP A 424 -15.11 9.79 18.87
CA ASP A 424 -13.75 10.22 18.56
C ASP A 424 -12.78 9.38 19.40
N TYR A 425 -12.27 8.30 18.81
CA TYR A 425 -11.35 7.39 19.49
C TYR A 425 -10.00 8.08 19.70
N ASN A 426 -9.70 8.44 20.96
CA ASN A 426 -8.44 9.07 21.37
C ASN A 426 -8.05 10.34 20.58
N GLY A 427 -9.01 11.15 20.17
CA GLY A 427 -8.73 12.37 19.41
C GLY A 427 -8.37 12.14 17.93
N THR A 428 -8.59 10.94 17.41
CA THR A 428 -8.23 10.57 16.03
C THR A 428 -9.28 10.92 14.99
N GLY A 429 -10.44 11.46 15.40
CA GLY A 429 -11.60 11.68 14.53
C GLY A 429 -12.26 10.39 14.04
N LYS A 430 -11.88 9.23 14.57
CA LYS A 430 -12.44 7.93 14.17
C LYS A 430 -13.51 7.48 15.18
N SER A 431 -14.62 7.00 14.66
CA SER A 431 -15.72 6.47 15.47
C SER A 431 -15.83 4.95 15.35
N GLY A 432 -16.24 4.28 16.42
CA GLY A 432 -16.36 2.82 16.46
C GLY A 432 -16.37 2.23 17.85
N TRP A 433 -16.18 0.93 17.93
CA TRP A 433 -16.05 0.18 19.17
C TRP A 433 -14.67 -0.45 19.30
N VAL A 434 -14.25 -0.65 20.56
CA VAL A 434 -13.05 -1.42 20.90
C VAL A 434 -13.48 -2.73 21.57
N TYR A 435 -12.91 -3.82 21.12
CA TYR A 435 -13.01 -5.12 21.78
C TYR A 435 -11.71 -5.40 22.51
N TYR A 436 -11.79 -5.56 23.83
CA TYR A 436 -10.64 -5.81 24.70
C TYR A 436 -10.57 -7.27 25.11
N LYS A 437 -9.36 -7.78 25.28
CA LYS A 437 -9.13 -9.04 26.00
C LYS A 437 -9.74 -8.94 27.40
N LYS A 438 -10.59 -9.92 27.77
CA LYS A 438 -11.24 -9.95 29.07
C LYS A 438 -10.25 -10.04 30.21
N LYS A 439 -10.34 -9.17 31.20
CA LYS A 439 -9.56 -9.16 32.44
C LYS A 439 -10.36 -9.72 33.60
N ILE A 440 -9.63 -10.28 34.59
CA ILE A 440 -10.23 -10.73 35.85
C ILE A 440 -10.48 -9.53 36.77
N HIS A 441 -9.58 -8.53 36.75
CA HIS A 441 -9.67 -7.32 37.60
C HIS A 441 -9.07 -6.10 36.88
N GLY A 442 -9.55 -4.91 37.21
CA GLY A 442 -9.03 -3.61 36.78
C GLY A 442 -9.71 -3.02 35.56
N ASP A 443 -9.46 -1.74 35.34
CA ASP A 443 -9.98 -1.00 34.18
C ASP A 443 -9.23 -1.36 32.90
N TYR A 444 -9.91 -1.24 31.76
CA TYR A 444 -9.32 -1.46 30.44
C TYR A 444 -8.55 -0.23 30.00
N THR A 445 -7.34 -0.45 29.54
CA THR A 445 -6.46 0.60 29.04
C THR A 445 -6.10 0.32 27.57
N LEU A 446 -5.55 1.31 26.90
CA LEU A 446 -5.06 1.17 25.52
C LEU A 446 -3.86 0.22 25.38
N TRP A 447 -3.24 -0.16 26.49
CA TRP A 447 -2.15 -1.17 26.54
C TRP A 447 -2.67 -2.60 26.60
N ASP A 448 -3.95 -2.79 26.84
CA ASP A 448 -4.53 -4.14 26.81
C ASP A 448 -4.69 -4.63 25.39
N PRO A 449 -4.52 -5.93 25.12
CA PRO A 449 -4.79 -6.50 23.81
C PRO A 449 -6.22 -6.16 23.36
N HIS A 450 -6.36 -5.43 22.26
CA HIS A 450 -7.66 -5.01 21.74
C HIS A 450 -7.62 -4.81 20.22
N ILE A 451 -8.81 -4.77 19.62
CA ILE A 451 -9.01 -4.33 18.23
C ILE A 451 -10.05 -3.21 18.20
N PHE A 452 -9.86 -2.27 17.29
CA PHE A 452 -10.84 -1.24 16.98
C PHE A 452 -11.67 -1.68 15.76
N LEU A 453 -12.99 -1.66 15.88
CA LEU A 453 -13.92 -1.87 14.77
C LEU A 453 -14.60 -0.55 14.43
N ARG A 454 -14.24 -0.02 13.27
CA ARG A 454 -14.77 1.24 12.78
C ARG A 454 -16.28 1.17 12.61
N GLY A 455 -16.95 2.22 13.03
CA GLY A 455 -18.40 2.39 12.90
C GLY A 455 -18.78 3.83 12.58
N GLY A 456 -20.06 4.08 12.35
CA GLY A 456 -20.59 5.38 12.00
C GLY A 456 -21.81 5.78 12.83
N TYR A 457 -22.12 7.07 12.77
CA TYR A 457 -23.42 7.64 13.10
C TYR A 457 -24.23 7.82 11.82
N ASN A 458 -25.55 7.64 11.93
CA ASN A 458 -26.54 7.87 10.89
C ASN A 458 -26.71 6.77 9.85
N TYR A 459 -27.58 5.82 10.19
CA TYR A 459 -28.32 5.10 9.14
C TYR A 459 -29.29 6.10 8.47
N PRO A 460 -29.47 6.10 7.14
CA PRO A 460 -30.26 7.12 6.43
C PRO A 460 -31.69 7.33 6.93
N TYR A 461 -32.22 6.40 7.73
CA TYR A 461 -33.59 6.44 8.26
C TYR A 461 -33.69 6.61 9.79
N TYR A 462 -32.56 6.53 10.55
CA TYR A 462 -32.57 6.60 12.00
C TYR A 462 -31.33 7.33 12.54
N ALA A 463 -31.45 8.63 12.72
CA ALA A 463 -30.35 9.56 13.10
C ALA A 463 -29.65 9.29 14.43
N SER A 464 -30.05 8.26 15.19
CA SER A 464 -29.54 7.95 16.53
C SER A 464 -28.94 6.55 16.70
N TYR A 465 -28.81 5.77 15.62
CA TYR A 465 -28.21 4.44 15.69
C TYR A 465 -26.72 4.48 15.41
N GLN A 466 -25.98 3.76 16.25
CA GLN A 466 -24.56 3.49 16.07
C GLN A 466 -24.41 2.11 15.43
N TRP A 467 -23.58 1.94 14.41
CA TRP A 467 -23.30 0.63 13.80
C TRP A 467 -21.82 0.50 13.46
N ILE A 468 -21.30 -0.74 13.39
CA ILE A 468 -20.03 -1.00 12.67
C ILE A 468 -20.31 -1.13 11.18
N ASP A 469 -19.35 -0.76 10.37
CA ASP A 469 -19.34 -1.09 8.96
C ASP A 469 -19.30 -2.62 8.83
N PRO A 470 -20.24 -3.26 8.09
CA PRO A 470 -20.34 -4.71 8.05
C PRO A 470 -19.06 -5.38 7.57
N LEU A 471 -18.71 -6.52 8.19
CA LEU A 471 -17.54 -7.32 7.88
C LEU A 471 -17.97 -8.72 7.43
N TRP A 472 -17.38 -9.25 6.35
CA TRP A 472 -17.62 -10.62 5.92
C TRP A 472 -17.08 -11.65 6.89
N THR A 473 -17.81 -12.76 7.00
CA THR A 473 -17.30 -14.06 7.44
C THR A 473 -17.11 -14.99 6.26
N SER A 474 -16.36 -16.07 6.42
CA SER A 474 -16.22 -17.13 5.40
C SER A 474 -17.42 -18.07 5.33
N SER A 475 -18.44 -17.88 6.17
CA SER A 475 -19.57 -18.80 6.34
C SER A 475 -20.77 -18.40 5.49
N LEU A 476 -21.31 -19.37 4.76
CA LEU A 476 -22.58 -19.22 4.05
C LEU A 476 -23.75 -19.28 5.05
N THR A 477 -24.86 -18.63 4.71
CA THR A 477 -26.12 -18.74 5.50
C THR A 477 -26.88 -20.02 5.17
N GLY A 478 -28.14 -20.11 5.60
CA GLY A 478 -29.08 -21.14 5.14
C GLY A 478 -29.62 -20.92 3.73
N LYS A 479 -29.04 -20.01 2.95
CA LYS A 479 -29.43 -19.72 1.55
C LYS A 479 -28.19 -19.59 0.67
N THR A 480 -28.25 -20.18 -0.51
CA THR A 480 -27.14 -20.19 -1.48
C THR A 480 -26.66 -18.77 -1.87
N HIS A 481 -27.55 -17.80 -1.99
CA HIS A 481 -27.23 -16.44 -2.44
C HIS A 481 -26.86 -15.46 -1.32
N GLU A 482 -26.79 -15.93 -0.06
CA GLU A 482 -26.50 -15.07 1.10
C GLU A 482 -25.38 -15.67 1.96
N ALA A 483 -24.51 -14.81 2.49
CA ALA A 483 -23.47 -15.18 3.44
C ALA A 483 -23.59 -14.39 4.74
N TYR A 484 -22.98 -14.91 5.82
CA TYR A 484 -22.97 -14.24 7.11
C TYR A 484 -22.00 -13.05 7.10
N ALA A 485 -22.49 -11.91 7.60
CA ALA A 485 -21.68 -10.74 7.90
C ALA A 485 -21.78 -10.39 9.39
N ILE A 486 -20.75 -9.75 9.87
CA ILE A 486 -20.71 -9.16 11.21
C ILE A 486 -21.40 -7.81 11.14
N ARG A 487 -22.43 -7.61 11.95
CA ARG A 487 -23.10 -6.33 12.09
C ARG A 487 -23.46 -6.08 13.55
N ILE A 488 -23.02 -4.93 14.10
CA ILE A 488 -23.35 -4.52 15.45
C ILE A 488 -24.14 -3.23 15.37
N TYR A 489 -25.25 -3.17 16.11
CA TYR A 489 -26.05 -1.98 16.32
C TYR A 489 -26.13 -1.69 17.81
N SER A 490 -26.16 -0.42 18.19
CA SER A 490 -26.68 -0.01 19.48
C SER A 490 -27.75 1.06 19.28
N GLY A 491 -28.81 0.97 20.07
CA GLY A 491 -29.86 1.99 20.12
C GLY A 491 -29.38 3.27 20.81
N PRO A 492 -30.16 4.37 20.71
CA PRO A 492 -29.78 5.68 21.25
C PRO A 492 -29.60 5.71 22.77
N ASP A 493 -30.17 4.76 23.49
CA ASP A 493 -30.15 4.64 24.95
C ASP A 493 -29.39 3.42 25.48
N SER A 494 -28.63 2.73 24.62
CA SER A 494 -27.96 1.45 24.91
C SER A 494 -28.88 0.35 25.49
N SER A 495 -30.19 0.55 25.48
CA SER A 495 -31.18 -0.35 26.10
C SER A 495 -31.39 -1.67 25.35
N TRP A 496 -30.93 -1.78 24.11
CA TRP A 496 -30.91 -3.02 23.35
C TRP A 496 -29.76 -3.04 22.34
N GLU A 497 -29.02 -4.11 22.41
CA GLU A 497 -27.95 -4.41 21.47
C GLU A 497 -28.41 -5.59 20.61
N ASN A 498 -28.52 -5.38 19.32
CA ASN A 498 -28.81 -6.47 18.40
C ASN A 498 -27.51 -6.96 17.78
N TYR A 499 -26.99 -8.06 18.28
CA TYR A 499 -25.96 -8.85 17.62
C TYR A 499 -26.62 -9.63 16.51
N GLY A 500 -26.86 -8.97 15.36
CA GLY A 500 -27.35 -9.69 14.19
C GLY A 500 -26.19 -10.25 13.40
N ASN A 501 -26.20 -11.54 13.15
CA ASN A 501 -25.54 -12.13 12.01
C ASN A 501 -26.48 -11.99 10.80
N PRO A 502 -26.57 -10.81 10.15
CA PRO A 502 -27.48 -10.68 9.04
C PRO A 502 -26.95 -11.55 7.92
N SER A 503 -27.87 -12.25 7.29
CA SER A 503 -27.65 -12.75 5.95
C SER A 503 -27.52 -11.53 5.02
N VAL A 504 -26.47 -11.50 4.26
CA VAL A 504 -26.19 -10.42 3.30
C VAL A 504 -25.96 -11.04 1.94
N SER A 505 -26.54 -10.44 0.90
CA SER A 505 -26.31 -10.87 -0.48
C SER A 505 -24.82 -10.96 -0.79
N ARG A 506 -24.37 -12.08 -1.37
CA ARG A 506 -22.96 -12.37 -1.65
C ARG A 506 -22.27 -11.34 -2.54
N ILE A 507 -23.03 -10.60 -3.37
CA ILE A 507 -22.52 -9.52 -4.22
C ILE A 507 -22.31 -8.21 -3.48
N SER A 508 -22.69 -8.11 -2.20
CA SER A 508 -22.49 -6.88 -1.42
C SER A 508 -21.01 -6.63 -1.18
N LYS A 509 -20.63 -5.37 -1.23
CA LYS A 509 -19.25 -4.93 -0.99
C LYS A 509 -19.02 -4.72 0.50
N LEU A 510 -18.43 -5.69 1.19
CA LEU A 510 -18.11 -5.59 2.62
C LEU A 510 -16.63 -5.75 2.87
N ARG A 511 -16.16 -5.20 4.00
CA ARG A 511 -14.77 -5.31 4.46
C ARG A 511 -14.51 -6.67 5.12
N ILE A 512 -13.25 -6.96 5.37
CA ILE A 512 -12.80 -8.21 5.98
C ILE A 512 -11.82 -7.90 7.10
N ARG A 513 -12.10 -8.41 8.33
CA ARG A 513 -11.16 -8.45 9.45
C ARG A 513 -10.58 -9.86 9.53
N PRO A 514 -9.30 -10.07 9.13
CA PRO A 514 -8.68 -11.38 9.12
C PRO A 514 -8.45 -12.00 10.49
N VAL A 515 -8.32 -13.32 10.48
CA VAL A 515 -7.90 -14.13 11.62
C VAL A 515 -6.81 -15.11 11.22
N GLN A 516 -6.11 -15.66 12.22
CA GLN A 516 -5.21 -16.82 12.07
C GLN A 516 -5.29 -17.73 13.30
N SER A 517 -4.83 -18.97 13.16
CA SER A 517 -4.74 -19.90 14.29
C SER A 517 -3.43 -19.70 15.05
N LYS A 518 -3.46 -19.78 16.38
CA LYS A 518 -2.28 -19.65 17.26
C LYS A 518 -1.18 -20.68 16.95
N ASN A 519 -1.55 -21.85 16.44
CA ASN A 519 -0.62 -22.92 16.10
C ASN A 519 0.04 -22.76 14.71
N SER A 520 -0.18 -21.62 14.05
CA SER A 520 0.36 -21.31 12.71
C SER A 520 1.61 -20.45 12.75
N GLN A 521 2.16 -20.18 13.94
CA GLN A 521 3.41 -19.43 14.15
C GLN A 521 4.63 -20.35 14.18
#